data_38c3037bc56ce9015bedcfbb7e6fcfa0
#
_entry.id   38c3037bc56ce9015bedcfbb7e6fcfa0
#
_cell.length_a   1.000
_cell.length_b   1.000
_cell.length_c   1.000
_cell.angle_alpha   90.00
_cell.angle_beta   90.00
_cell.angle_gamma   90.00
#
_symmetry.space_group_name_H-M   'P 1'
#
loop_
_entity.id
_entity.type
_entity.pdbx_description
1 polymer ?
#
loop_
_entity_poly.entity_id
_entity_poly.type
_entity_poly.pdbx_seq_one_letter_code
_entity_poly.pdbx_strand_id
1 'polypeptide(L)'
;MNLEHNNKAYRIDGVSIKELAEKFGTPCFVYSESSISKSFQEITDVFGSDKKNIYYSVKANSSLSILKLLLNMGAGFDIVSMGELDRVIKIGANPKKIVYSGVGKSESDIKHSIELGIYCINVESFAELERINKIAGDLNIKAPVAIRVNPNIDPGSHEYISTGLESTKFGINLKNMMDAFIYADKEQFIDLIGIDYHIGSQIETLDPFIEAIVSVSKIIKELKSKDINLELIDMGGGLGINYEKNTSPTMKQYGEAINKAIKDNELDSYNLILELGRSIVGNAGYLITKVEYIKKDSEKNYVIVDAGMDNLIRPALYGAWHNIVCINTNNEEKILCDVVGPVCECSDFLGKDRELSVKQDDILVICSCGAYASSMASNYNSRPKPPEIIIRNGEAILISKKEEISDLYSREIII
;
A
#
# COMPACT_ATOMS: atom_id res chain seq x y z
N MET A 1 -1.52 -15.61 -7.92
CA MET A 1 -2.60 -14.94 -8.66
C MET A 1 -3.78 -15.90 -8.72
N ASN A 2 -4.96 -15.54 -8.23
CA ASN A 2 -6.15 -16.42 -8.19
C ASN A 2 -7.06 -16.22 -9.43
N LEU A 3 -6.48 -15.77 -10.54
CA LEU A 3 -7.18 -15.80 -11.82
C LEU A 3 -7.09 -17.21 -12.40
N GLU A 4 -8.20 -17.93 -12.33
CA GLU A 4 -8.31 -19.32 -12.79
C GLU A 4 -8.86 -19.36 -14.21
N HIS A 5 -8.31 -20.24 -15.03
CA HIS A 5 -8.83 -20.52 -16.35
C HIS A 5 -9.23 -22.00 -16.44
N ASN A 6 -10.51 -22.27 -16.17
CA ASN A 6 -11.07 -23.62 -16.18
C ASN A 6 -12.22 -23.71 -17.17
N ASN A 7 -12.26 -24.74 -18.01
CA ASN A 7 -13.35 -25.03 -18.95
C ASN A 7 -13.75 -23.83 -19.83
N LYS A 8 -12.76 -23.09 -20.35
CA LYS A 8 -12.95 -21.89 -21.20
C LYS A 8 -13.56 -20.67 -20.49
N ALA A 9 -13.59 -20.63 -19.17
CA ALA A 9 -14.04 -19.48 -18.41
C ALA A 9 -12.97 -18.99 -17.41
N TYR A 10 -12.77 -17.67 -17.36
CA TYR A 10 -11.92 -17.05 -16.35
C TYR A 10 -12.73 -16.77 -15.08
N ARG A 11 -12.15 -17.10 -13.94
CA ARG A 11 -12.79 -16.99 -12.60
C ARG A 11 -11.82 -16.39 -11.59
N ILE A 12 -12.39 -15.75 -10.57
CA ILE A 12 -11.69 -15.30 -9.37
C ILE A 12 -12.38 -15.99 -8.19
N ASP A 13 -11.66 -16.79 -7.41
CA ASP A 13 -12.21 -17.58 -6.30
C ASP A 13 -13.52 -18.32 -6.68
N GLY A 14 -13.53 -18.93 -7.86
CA GLY A 14 -14.68 -19.69 -8.38
C GLY A 14 -15.80 -18.84 -9.00
N VAL A 15 -15.82 -17.51 -8.86
CA VAL A 15 -16.82 -16.62 -9.46
C VAL A 15 -16.42 -16.22 -10.88
N SER A 16 -17.35 -16.33 -11.82
CA SER A 16 -17.14 -15.98 -13.23
C SER A 16 -16.95 -14.49 -13.41
N ILE A 17 -15.88 -14.07 -14.13
CA ILE A 17 -15.66 -12.66 -14.46
C ILE A 17 -16.78 -12.09 -15.32
N LYS A 18 -17.33 -12.90 -16.23
CA LYS A 18 -18.46 -12.48 -17.05
C LYS A 18 -19.67 -12.15 -16.18
N GLU A 19 -20.02 -13.00 -15.20
CA GLU A 19 -21.10 -12.75 -14.25
C GLU A 19 -20.86 -11.50 -13.40
N LEU A 20 -19.60 -11.24 -13.00
CA LEU A 20 -19.24 -10.02 -12.28
C LEU A 20 -19.49 -8.77 -13.11
N ALA A 21 -19.03 -8.76 -14.39
CA ALA A 21 -19.23 -7.66 -15.30
C ALA A 21 -20.73 -7.42 -15.61
N GLU A 22 -21.52 -8.48 -15.81
CA GLU A 22 -22.97 -8.39 -16.03
C GLU A 22 -23.73 -7.86 -14.80
N LYS A 23 -23.32 -8.29 -13.59
CA LYS A 23 -24.02 -7.92 -12.35
C LYS A 23 -23.69 -6.53 -11.84
N PHE A 24 -22.43 -6.12 -11.93
CA PHE A 24 -21.93 -4.88 -11.31
C PHE A 24 -21.56 -3.80 -12.33
N GLY A 25 -21.54 -4.14 -13.62
CA GLY A 25 -21.07 -3.27 -14.69
C GLY A 25 -19.56 -3.18 -14.76
N THR A 26 -19.07 -2.44 -15.76
CA THR A 26 -17.66 -2.10 -15.96
C THR A 26 -17.49 -0.57 -16.03
N PRO A 27 -16.31 -0.01 -15.70
CA PRO A 27 -15.25 -0.72 -14.98
C PRO A 27 -15.66 -1.07 -13.55
N CYS A 28 -15.04 -2.11 -12.95
CA CYS A 28 -15.23 -2.41 -11.53
C CYS A 28 -13.95 -3.04 -10.92
N PHE A 29 -13.68 -2.76 -9.65
CA PHE A 29 -12.63 -3.42 -8.89
C PHE A 29 -13.16 -4.68 -8.23
N VAL A 30 -12.38 -5.76 -8.28
CA VAL A 30 -12.71 -7.03 -7.64
C VAL A 30 -11.53 -7.51 -6.81
N TYR A 31 -11.78 -7.90 -5.57
CA TYR A 31 -10.77 -8.38 -4.64
C TYR A 31 -11.07 -9.82 -4.21
N SER A 32 -10.03 -10.64 -4.16
CA SER A 32 -10.06 -12.00 -3.62
C SER A 32 -9.76 -11.98 -2.12
N GLU A 33 -10.74 -12.26 -1.27
CA GLU A 33 -10.53 -12.38 0.17
C GLU A 33 -9.56 -13.49 0.51
N SER A 34 -9.65 -14.62 -0.18
CA SER A 34 -8.77 -15.77 0.03
C SER A 34 -7.30 -15.43 -0.22
N SER A 35 -7.02 -14.64 -1.29
CA SER A 35 -5.66 -14.17 -1.59
C SER A 35 -5.13 -13.21 -0.54
N ILE A 36 -5.95 -12.26 -0.08
CA ILE A 36 -5.55 -11.31 0.98
C ILE A 36 -5.22 -12.08 2.26
N SER A 37 -6.13 -12.97 2.66
CA SER A 37 -5.98 -13.77 3.87
C SER A 37 -4.74 -14.67 3.81
N LYS A 38 -4.51 -15.32 2.67
CA LYS A 38 -3.33 -16.15 2.46
C LYS A 38 -2.03 -15.35 2.59
N SER A 39 -1.94 -14.20 1.91
CA SER A 39 -0.73 -13.37 1.97
C SER A 39 -0.44 -12.87 3.39
N PHE A 40 -1.48 -12.46 4.13
CA PHE A 40 -1.32 -12.02 5.52
C PHE A 40 -0.94 -13.19 6.43
N GLN A 41 -1.53 -14.37 6.26
CA GLN A 41 -1.23 -15.55 7.05
C GLN A 41 0.21 -16.04 6.82
N GLU A 42 0.67 -16.08 5.55
CA GLU A 42 2.04 -16.51 5.21
C GLU A 42 3.11 -15.69 5.94
N ILE A 43 2.96 -14.36 6.03
CA ILE A 43 3.94 -13.54 6.76
C ILE A 43 3.78 -13.68 8.27
N THR A 44 2.54 -13.81 8.75
CA THR A 44 2.27 -14.00 10.17
C THR A 44 2.85 -15.31 10.68
N ASP A 45 2.74 -16.39 9.91
CA ASP A 45 3.29 -17.71 10.26
C ASP A 45 4.83 -17.70 10.37
N VAL A 46 5.49 -16.89 9.56
CA VAL A 46 6.97 -16.84 9.54
C VAL A 46 7.52 -15.80 10.49
N PHE A 47 6.90 -14.61 10.54
CA PHE A 47 7.42 -13.46 11.29
C PHE A 47 6.68 -13.24 12.60
N GLY A 48 5.37 -13.54 12.67
CA GLY A 48 4.52 -13.20 13.80
C GLY A 48 4.93 -13.91 15.11
N SER A 49 4.93 -13.16 16.22
CA SER A 49 5.07 -13.65 17.58
C SER A 49 4.58 -12.57 18.55
N ASP A 50 4.65 -12.80 19.88
CA ASP A 50 4.25 -11.80 20.87
C ASP A 50 4.97 -10.44 20.72
N LYS A 51 6.21 -10.46 20.24
CA LYS A 51 7.03 -9.25 20.00
C LYS A 51 7.15 -8.83 18.53
N LYS A 52 6.62 -9.61 17.60
CA LYS A 52 6.75 -9.38 16.16
C LYS A 52 5.37 -9.23 15.55
N ASN A 53 5.03 -8.04 15.11
CA ASN A 53 3.68 -7.69 14.67
C ASN A 53 3.66 -7.22 13.22
N ILE A 54 2.60 -7.56 12.52
CA ILE A 54 2.34 -7.08 11.18
C ILE A 54 1.33 -5.93 11.27
N TYR A 55 1.74 -4.75 10.80
CA TYR A 55 0.89 -3.59 10.61
C TYR A 55 0.57 -3.43 9.13
N TYR A 56 -0.71 -3.29 8.82
CA TYR A 56 -1.12 -3.09 7.45
C TYR A 56 -1.05 -1.61 7.09
N SER A 57 -0.30 -1.28 6.02
CA SER A 57 -0.21 0.08 5.49
C SER A 57 -1.50 0.45 4.75
N VAL A 58 -2.36 1.23 5.40
CA VAL A 58 -3.70 1.60 4.92
C VAL A 58 -3.67 2.28 3.55
N LYS A 59 -2.63 3.06 3.27
CA LYS A 59 -2.38 3.74 1.99
C LYS A 59 -2.41 2.83 0.76
N ALA A 60 -2.12 1.54 0.92
CA ALA A 60 -2.15 0.59 -0.20
C ALA A 60 -3.58 0.32 -0.67
N ASN A 61 -4.52 0.11 0.25
CA ASN A 61 -5.96 0.01 -0.03
C ASN A 61 -6.74 0.29 1.27
N SER A 62 -7.50 1.36 1.28
CA SER A 62 -8.20 1.86 2.47
C SER A 62 -9.68 1.39 2.58
N SER A 63 -10.10 0.40 1.78
CA SER A 63 -11.46 -0.15 1.84
C SER A 63 -11.78 -0.68 3.24
N LEU A 64 -12.91 -0.23 3.84
CA LEU A 64 -13.33 -0.65 5.19
C LEU A 64 -13.48 -2.17 5.31
N SER A 65 -13.91 -2.84 4.24
CA SER A 65 -14.08 -4.30 4.24
C SER A 65 -12.73 -5.04 4.27
N ILE A 66 -11.73 -4.54 3.54
CA ILE A 66 -10.37 -5.10 3.56
C ILE A 66 -9.72 -4.81 4.93
N LEU A 67 -9.85 -3.58 5.44
CA LEU A 67 -9.34 -3.23 6.77
C LEU A 67 -9.98 -4.11 7.85
N LYS A 68 -11.31 -4.34 7.80
CA LYS A 68 -12.01 -5.19 8.76
C LYS A 68 -11.56 -6.65 8.69
N LEU A 69 -11.32 -7.17 7.48
CA LEU A 69 -10.77 -8.51 7.28
C LEU A 69 -9.41 -8.64 7.99
N LEU A 70 -8.49 -7.71 7.73
CA LEU A 70 -7.15 -7.74 8.31
C LEU A 70 -7.16 -7.51 9.83
N LEU A 71 -8.04 -6.63 10.34
CA LEU A 71 -8.27 -6.46 11.78
C LEU A 71 -8.67 -7.79 12.43
N ASN A 72 -9.61 -8.52 11.83
CA ASN A 72 -10.07 -9.80 12.36
C ASN A 72 -8.96 -10.89 12.33
N MET A 73 -7.96 -10.73 11.47
CA MET A 73 -6.76 -11.57 11.41
C MET A 73 -5.65 -11.13 12.37
N GLY A 74 -5.86 -10.03 13.12
CA GLY A 74 -4.93 -9.56 14.16
C GLY A 74 -3.95 -8.47 13.71
N ALA A 75 -4.10 -7.92 12.51
CA ALA A 75 -3.26 -6.82 12.03
C ALA A 75 -3.34 -5.59 12.92
N GLY A 76 -2.19 -4.90 13.12
CA GLY A 76 -2.15 -3.48 13.43
C GLY A 76 -2.27 -2.65 12.15
N PHE A 77 -2.20 -1.32 12.28
CA PHE A 77 -2.35 -0.41 11.14
C PHE A 77 -1.28 0.68 11.12
N ASP A 78 -0.61 0.84 9.99
CA ASP A 78 0.19 2.02 9.64
C ASP A 78 -0.71 3.00 8.86
N ILE A 79 -0.88 4.19 9.42
CA ILE A 79 -1.68 5.28 8.84
C ILE A 79 -0.81 6.47 8.49
N VAL A 80 -1.26 7.28 7.52
CA VAL A 80 -0.55 8.49 7.09
C VAL A 80 -1.45 9.73 7.01
N SER A 81 -2.70 9.64 7.48
CA SER A 81 -3.64 10.76 7.52
C SER A 81 -4.78 10.54 8.52
N MET A 82 -5.47 11.63 8.88
CA MET A 82 -6.67 11.55 9.72
C MET A 82 -7.81 10.76 9.06
N GLY A 83 -7.92 10.82 7.73
CA GLY A 83 -8.91 10.02 7.01
C GLY A 83 -8.65 8.51 7.12
N GLU A 84 -7.39 8.10 7.16
CA GLU A 84 -7.02 6.71 7.42
C GLU A 84 -7.23 6.33 8.89
N LEU A 85 -6.93 7.23 9.84
CA LEU A 85 -7.23 7.04 11.25
C LEU A 85 -8.72 6.81 11.48
N ASP A 86 -9.58 7.69 10.94
CA ASP A 86 -11.04 7.54 11.07
C ASP A 86 -11.53 6.20 10.52
N ARG A 87 -10.99 5.75 9.38
CA ARG A 87 -11.34 4.45 8.80
C ARG A 87 -11.00 3.28 9.71
N VAL A 88 -9.80 3.26 10.29
CA VAL A 88 -9.39 2.15 11.17
C VAL A 88 -10.12 2.18 12.50
N ILE A 89 -10.42 3.35 13.05
CA ILE A 89 -11.26 3.47 14.25
C ILE A 89 -12.70 3.02 13.96
N LYS A 90 -13.27 3.40 12.81
CA LYS A 90 -14.62 3.00 12.40
C LYS A 90 -14.82 1.48 12.32
N ILE A 91 -13.79 0.74 11.93
CA ILE A 91 -13.87 -0.74 11.91
C ILE A 91 -13.62 -1.38 13.27
N GLY A 92 -13.29 -0.59 14.32
CA GLY A 92 -13.06 -1.03 15.68
C GLY A 92 -11.60 -1.41 15.97
N ALA A 93 -10.63 -0.82 15.29
CA ALA A 93 -9.21 -1.03 15.62
C ALA A 93 -8.88 -0.47 17.00
N ASN A 94 -8.04 -1.20 17.74
CA ASN A 94 -7.50 -0.73 19.01
C ASN A 94 -6.45 0.36 18.73
N PRO A 95 -6.58 1.59 19.27
CA PRO A 95 -5.58 2.65 19.11
C PRO A 95 -4.16 2.19 19.44
N LYS A 96 -3.99 1.33 20.44
CA LYS A 96 -2.68 0.74 20.83
C LYS A 96 -2.08 -0.21 19.79
N LYS A 97 -2.74 -0.42 18.65
CA LYS A 97 -2.24 -1.12 17.48
C LYS A 97 -2.22 -0.25 16.23
N ILE A 98 -2.04 1.07 16.39
CA ILE A 98 -1.95 2.04 15.30
C ILE A 98 -0.64 2.80 15.42
N VAL A 99 0.14 2.87 14.34
CA VAL A 99 1.27 3.77 14.17
C VAL A 99 0.91 4.85 13.15
N TYR A 100 1.40 6.08 13.38
CA TYR A 100 1.13 7.20 12.49
C TYR A 100 2.43 7.70 11.86
N SER A 101 2.60 7.41 10.58
CA SER A 101 3.75 7.78 9.76
C SER A 101 3.45 8.98 8.85
N GLY A 102 4.46 9.49 8.14
CA GLY A 102 4.31 10.55 7.14
C GLY A 102 4.75 11.94 7.60
N VAL A 103 5.25 12.71 6.63
CA VAL A 103 6.00 13.97 6.82
C VAL A 103 5.15 15.22 7.10
N GLY A 104 3.84 15.12 7.00
CA GLY A 104 2.95 16.28 6.99
C GLY A 104 1.86 16.25 8.05
N LYS A 105 2.12 15.69 9.24
CA LYS A 105 1.15 15.67 10.33
C LYS A 105 0.85 17.10 10.81
N SER A 106 -0.41 17.50 10.77
CA SER A 106 -0.83 18.82 11.26
C SER A 106 -0.88 18.86 12.78
N GLU A 107 -0.98 20.04 13.36
CA GLU A 107 -1.15 20.22 14.81
C GLU A 107 -2.41 19.51 15.32
N SER A 108 -3.51 19.58 14.58
CA SER A 108 -4.76 18.88 14.91
C SER A 108 -4.61 17.37 14.83
N ASP A 109 -3.85 16.85 13.85
CA ASP A 109 -3.64 15.42 13.68
C ASP A 109 -2.82 14.85 14.85
N ILE A 110 -1.74 15.53 15.21
CA ILE A 110 -0.88 15.17 16.35
C ILE A 110 -1.70 15.18 17.64
N LYS A 111 -2.43 16.28 17.90
CA LYS A 111 -3.27 16.42 19.08
C LYS A 111 -4.27 15.27 19.20
N HIS A 112 -5.04 15.02 18.16
CA HIS A 112 -6.04 13.96 18.17
C HIS A 112 -5.43 12.56 18.36
N SER A 113 -4.28 12.31 17.75
CA SER A 113 -3.56 11.04 17.90
C SER A 113 -3.10 10.80 19.34
N ILE A 114 -2.59 11.85 20.02
CA ILE A 114 -2.18 11.78 21.43
C ILE A 114 -3.41 11.56 22.32
N GLU A 115 -4.50 12.33 22.13
CA GLU A 115 -5.74 12.19 22.89
C GLU A 115 -6.37 10.80 22.74
N LEU A 116 -6.33 10.22 21.53
CA LEU A 116 -6.81 8.88 21.25
C LEU A 116 -5.91 7.79 21.85
N GLY A 117 -4.66 8.12 22.13
CA GLY A 117 -3.68 7.22 22.72
C GLY A 117 -3.22 6.13 21.77
N ILE A 118 -2.88 6.49 20.50
CA ILE A 118 -2.31 5.54 19.55
C ILE A 118 -1.02 4.92 20.07
N TYR A 119 -0.54 3.87 19.40
CA TYR A 119 0.66 3.15 19.85
C TYR A 119 1.92 3.99 19.71
N CYS A 120 2.11 4.64 18.55
CA CYS A 120 3.31 5.41 18.25
C CYS A 120 3.07 6.46 17.15
N ILE A 121 3.76 7.60 17.26
CA ILE A 121 3.93 8.58 16.18
C ILE A 121 5.35 8.44 15.64
N ASN A 122 5.48 8.06 14.36
CA ASN A 122 6.77 8.00 13.65
C ASN A 122 7.16 9.42 13.22
N VAL A 123 8.20 9.97 13.85
CA VAL A 123 8.64 11.37 13.71
C VAL A 123 9.58 11.52 12.53
N GLU A 124 9.26 12.41 11.61
CA GLU A 124 9.96 12.58 10.34
C GLU A 124 10.95 13.78 10.34
N SER A 125 10.87 14.66 11.34
CA SER A 125 11.75 15.84 11.44
C SER A 125 11.89 16.36 12.86
N PHE A 126 12.96 17.13 13.12
CA PHE A 126 13.17 17.78 14.40
C PHE A 126 12.06 18.80 14.74
N ALA A 127 11.62 19.57 13.76
CA ALA A 127 10.53 20.53 13.95
C ALA A 127 9.19 19.85 14.29
N GLU A 128 8.94 18.65 13.76
CA GLU A 128 7.79 17.85 14.15
C GLU A 128 7.92 17.36 15.59
N LEU A 129 9.09 16.90 16.00
CA LEU A 129 9.36 16.46 17.37
C LEU A 129 9.12 17.58 18.40
N GLU A 130 9.61 18.80 18.12
CA GLU A 130 9.34 19.97 18.96
C GLU A 130 7.84 20.30 19.04
N ARG A 131 7.13 20.20 17.92
CA ARG A 131 5.67 20.39 17.87
C ARG A 131 4.93 19.37 18.70
N ILE A 132 5.32 18.08 18.60
CA ILE A 132 4.73 16.99 19.41
C ILE A 132 4.96 17.26 20.89
N ASN A 133 6.17 17.61 21.29
CA ASN A 133 6.49 17.93 22.70
C ASN A 133 5.63 19.07 23.24
N LYS A 134 5.47 20.16 22.48
CA LYS A 134 4.60 21.27 22.85
C LYS A 134 3.14 20.84 23.03
N ILE A 135 2.56 20.15 22.06
CA ILE A 135 1.17 19.70 22.12
C ILE A 135 0.94 18.71 23.26
N ALA A 136 1.86 17.78 23.43
CA ALA A 136 1.83 16.82 24.54
C ALA A 136 1.90 17.53 25.90
N GLY A 137 2.73 18.60 26.02
CA GLY A 137 2.79 19.46 27.19
C GLY A 137 1.49 20.20 27.46
N ASP A 138 0.87 20.79 26.44
CA ASP A 138 -0.44 21.46 26.54
C ASP A 138 -1.55 20.51 27.00
N LEU A 139 -1.46 19.21 26.61
CA LEU A 139 -2.38 18.15 27.03
C LEU A 139 -2.00 17.51 28.38
N ASN A 140 -0.82 17.75 28.88
CA ASN A 140 -0.23 17.06 30.03
C ASN A 140 -0.22 15.52 29.88
N ILE A 141 0.09 15.04 28.66
CA ILE A 141 0.18 13.63 28.29
C ILE A 141 1.51 13.37 27.63
N LYS A 142 2.22 12.30 28.01
CA LYS A 142 3.41 11.88 27.27
C LYS A 142 3.03 11.28 25.91
N ALA A 143 3.63 11.79 24.84
CA ALA A 143 3.41 11.29 23.48
C ALA A 143 4.40 10.16 23.15
N PRO A 144 3.92 8.93 22.83
CA PRO A 144 4.80 7.85 22.39
C PRO A 144 5.30 8.12 20.97
N VAL A 145 6.63 8.17 20.81
CA VAL A 145 7.27 8.46 19.53
C VAL A 145 8.34 7.44 19.17
N ALA A 146 8.47 7.16 17.88
CA ALA A 146 9.65 6.57 17.28
C ALA A 146 10.28 7.58 16.31
N ILE A 147 11.59 7.69 16.33
CA ILE A 147 12.29 8.58 15.42
C ILE A 147 12.57 7.83 14.11
N ARG A 148 12.03 8.35 13.01
CA ARG A 148 12.29 7.81 11.69
C ARG A 148 13.63 8.29 11.19
N VAL A 149 14.54 7.33 11.00
CA VAL A 149 15.86 7.57 10.43
C VAL A 149 15.87 7.19 8.96
N ASN A 150 16.65 7.91 8.17
CA ASN A 150 16.92 7.53 6.80
C ASN A 150 18.27 6.79 6.75
N PRO A 151 18.29 5.45 6.53
CA PRO A 151 19.53 4.68 6.58
C PRO A 151 20.42 4.88 5.36
N ASN A 152 20.03 5.70 4.38
CA ASN A 152 20.72 5.99 3.13
C ASN A 152 21.05 4.73 2.32
N ILE A 153 20.06 3.87 2.13
CA ILE A 153 20.17 2.64 1.36
C ILE A 153 19.38 2.79 0.07
N ASP A 154 20.02 2.44 -1.06
CA ASP A 154 19.35 2.40 -2.36
C ASP A 154 18.60 1.08 -2.52
N PRO A 155 17.27 1.09 -2.58
CA PRO A 155 16.47 -0.11 -2.75
C PRO A 155 16.43 -0.63 -4.20
N GLY A 156 17.04 0.08 -5.17
CA GLY A 156 16.96 -0.25 -6.59
C GLY A 156 15.55 -0.14 -7.19
N SER A 157 14.63 0.59 -6.54
CA SER A 157 13.25 0.80 -6.99
C SER A 157 13.10 2.10 -7.78
N HIS A 158 11.92 2.33 -8.40
CA HIS A 158 11.63 3.56 -9.15
C HIS A 158 11.84 4.80 -8.26
N GLU A 159 12.46 5.86 -8.82
CA GLU A 159 12.85 7.07 -8.06
C GLU A 159 11.73 7.70 -7.22
N TYR A 160 10.48 7.71 -7.72
CA TYR A 160 9.33 8.28 -7.01
C TYR A 160 8.83 7.45 -5.82
N ILE A 161 9.29 6.19 -5.67
CA ILE A 161 8.90 5.30 -4.58
C ILE A 161 10.09 4.80 -3.75
N SER A 162 11.29 5.33 -3.99
CA SER A 162 12.49 5.17 -3.16
C SER A 162 12.45 6.21 -2.04
N THR A 163 12.46 5.78 -0.78
CA THR A 163 12.35 6.67 0.39
C THR A 163 13.56 6.60 1.32
N GLY A 164 14.49 5.69 1.06
CA GLY A 164 15.67 5.42 1.89
C GLY A 164 16.91 6.25 1.55
N LEU A 165 16.83 7.16 0.58
CA LEU A 165 17.97 7.99 0.14
C LEU A 165 17.98 9.34 0.85
N GLU A 166 19.16 9.89 1.12
CA GLU A 166 19.38 11.18 1.81
C GLU A 166 18.71 12.37 1.07
N SER A 167 18.48 12.25 -0.23
CA SER A 167 17.82 13.30 -1.05
C SER A 167 16.29 13.32 -0.94
N THR A 168 15.67 12.40 -0.19
CA THR A 168 14.23 12.32 -0.05
C THR A 168 13.71 13.19 1.11
N LYS A 169 12.40 13.50 1.09
CA LYS A 169 11.76 14.28 2.15
C LYS A 169 11.51 13.49 3.45
N PHE A 170 11.83 12.18 3.47
CA PHE A 170 11.47 11.28 4.56
C PHE A 170 12.60 11.09 5.57
N GLY A 171 12.21 11.04 6.85
CA GLY A 171 13.08 10.70 7.96
C GLY A 171 14.13 11.76 8.29
N ILE A 172 14.71 11.63 9.47
CA ILE A 172 15.84 12.45 9.92
C ILE A 172 17.13 11.84 9.37
N ASN A 173 17.96 12.64 8.72
CA ASN A 173 19.21 12.16 8.16
C ASN A 173 20.21 11.74 9.26
N LEU A 174 21.14 10.85 8.92
CA LEU A 174 22.12 10.28 9.87
C LEU A 174 22.94 11.32 10.60
N LYS A 175 23.19 12.50 10.01
CA LYS A 175 23.99 13.57 10.64
C LYS A 175 23.27 14.22 11.84
N ASN A 176 21.95 14.30 11.78
CA ASN A 176 21.13 15.04 12.77
C ASN A 176 20.32 14.08 13.67
N MET A 177 20.30 12.78 13.37
CA MET A 177 19.46 11.84 14.10
C MET A 177 19.84 11.75 15.58
N MET A 178 21.13 11.77 15.89
CA MET A 178 21.58 11.62 17.27
C MET A 178 21.10 12.77 18.14
N ASP A 179 21.10 14.00 17.63
CA ASP A 179 20.57 15.17 18.34
C ASP A 179 19.06 15.03 18.60
N ALA A 180 18.32 14.46 17.65
CA ALA A 180 16.89 14.20 17.80
C ALA A 180 16.61 13.15 18.88
N PHE A 181 17.36 12.05 18.94
CA PHE A 181 17.24 11.05 20.00
C PHE A 181 17.58 11.61 21.37
N ILE A 182 18.69 12.38 21.50
CA ILE A 182 19.11 13.02 22.75
C ILE A 182 18.07 14.05 23.21
N TYR A 183 17.47 14.81 22.29
CA TYR A 183 16.40 15.74 22.59
C TYR A 183 15.17 14.99 23.10
N ALA A 184 14.68 13.99 22.34
CA ALA A 184 13.49 13.22 22.71
C ALA A 184 13.61 12.53 24.08
N ASP A 185 14.79 11.98 24.40
CA ASP A 185 15.05 11.29 25.68
C ASP A 185 14.99 12.23 26.90
N LYS A 186 15.32 13.52 26.70
CA LYS A 186 15.34 14.53 27.76
C LYS A 186 14.02 15.23 28.00
N GLU A 187 13.12 15.23 27.00
CA GLU A 187 11.89 16.01 27.06
C GLU A 187 10.82 15.35 27.94
N GLN A 188 10.23 16.13 28.82
CA GLN A 188 9.27 15.63 29.84
C GLN A 188 8.02 15.00 29.22
N PHE A 189 7.55 15.55 28.09
CA PHE A 189 6.28 15.13 27.46
C PHE A 189 6.49 14.23 26.24
N ILE A 190 7.71 13.81 25.99
CA ILE A 190 8.01 12.79 24.98
C ILE A 190 8.23 11.44 25.69
N ASP A 191 7.65 10.40 25.13
CA ASP A 191 7.93 9.01 25.45
C ASP A 191 8.65 8.39 24.26
N LEU A 192 9.99 8.44 24.30
CA LEU A 192 10.82 7.90 23.22
C LEU A 192 10.83 6.37 23.30
N ILE A 193 9.97 5.71 22.54
CA ILE A 193 9.84 4.26 22.57
C ILE A 193 10.62 3.54 21.47
N GLY A 194 10.98 4.22 20.38
CA GLY A 194 11.54 3.46 19.26
C GLY A 194 12.29 4.23 18.18
N ILE A 195 12.70 3.43 17.21
CA ILE A 195 13.28 3.84 15.95
C ILE A 195 12.44 3.28 14.80
N ASP A 196 12.17 4.10 13.77
CA ASP A 196 11.49 3.72 12.53
C ASP A 196 12.42 3.91 11.34
N TYR A 197 12.24 3.08 10.32
CA TYR A 197 12.84 3.27 9.01
C TYR A 197 12.02 2.64 7.90
N HIS A 198 12.02 3.27 6.73
CA HIS A 198 11.38 2.73 5.54
C HIS A 198 12.23 3.07 4.30
N ILE A 199 12.72 2.05 3.60
CA ILE A 199 13.73 2.22 2.54
C ILE A 199 13.13 2.40 1.14
N GLY A 200 11.86 2.06 0.93
CA GLY A 200 11.21 2.21 -0.37
C GLY A 200 10.04 1.27 -0.58
N SER A 201 9.54 1.23 -1.81
CA SER A 201 8.42 0.40 -2.20
C SER A 201 8.74 -0.38 -3.48
N GLN A 202 8.11 -1.54 -3.69
CA GLN A 202 8.38 -2.46 -4.81
C GLN A 202 9.85 -2.90 -4.85
N ILE A 203 10.38 -3.32 -3.71
CA ILE A 203 11.73 -3.85 -3.57
C ILE A 203 11.69 -5.33 -3.92
N GLU A 204 12.47 -5.73 -4.93
CA GLU A 204 12.43 -7.06 -5.53
C GLU A 204 13.61 -7.97 -5.11
N THR A 205 14.46 -7.50 -4.19
CA THR A 205 15.58 -8.27 -3.62
C THR A 205 15.58 -8.18 -2.11
N LEU A 206 16.26 -9.10 -1.43
CA LEU A 206 16.31 -9.15 0.04
C LEU A 206 17.43 -8.31 0.64
N ASP A 207 18.50 -8.07 -0.12
CA ASP A 207 19.72 -7.42 0.38
C ASP A 207 19.46 -6.03 0.99
N PRO A 208 18.67 -5.12 0.37
CA PRO A 208 18.41 -3.79 0.95
C PRO A 208 17.75 -3.86 2.33
N PHE A 209 16.88 -4.83 2.55
CA PHE A 209 16.24 -5.01 3.86
C PHE A 209 17.24 -5.47 4.92
N ILE A 210 18.13 -6.41 4.56
CA ILE A 210 19.19 -6.91 5.46
C ILE A 210 20.17 -5.79 5.80
N GLU A 211 20.59 -5.01 4.81
CA GLU A 211 21.49 -3.86 4.99
C GLU A 211 20.87 -2.80 5.92
N ALA A 212 19.56 -2.55 5.79
CA ALA A 212 18.84 -1.63 6.66
C ALA A 212 18.85 -2.10 8.12
N ILE A 213 18.58 -3.39 8.38
CA ILE A 213 18.64 -3.98 9.71
C ILE A 213 20.05 -3.84 10.31
N VAL A 214 21.09 -4.13 9.52
CA VAL A 214 22.49 -3.98 9.96
C VAL A 214 22.81 -2.51 10.28
N SER A 215 22.37 -1.56 9.44
CA SER A 215 22.58 -0.13 9.68
C SER A 215 21.91 0.33 10.99
N VAL A 216 20.63 -0.02 11.15
CA VAL A 216 19.84 0.35 12.35
C VAL A 216 20.39 -0.32 13.61
N SER A 217 20.89 -1.54 13.55
CA SER A 217 21.51 -2.20 14.70
C SER A 217 22.73 -1.44 15.25
N LYS A 218 23.51 -0.81 14.35
CA LYS A 218 24.66 0.04 14.75
C LYS A 218 24.17 1.32 15.45
N ILE A 219 23.10 1.94 14.95
CA ILE A 219 22.49 3.11 15.57
C ILE A 219 22.01 2.76 16.98
N ILE A 220 21.31 1.65 17.13
CA ILE A 220 20.81 1.19 18.45
C ILE A 220 21.96 0.93 19.41
N LYS A 221 23.08 0.34 18.97
CA LYS A 221 24.26 0.13 19.82
C LYS A 221 24.88 1.47 20.25
N GLU A 222 24.92 2.46 19.37
CA GLU A 222 25.40 3.81 19.71
C GLU A 222 24.48 4.50 20.72
N LEU A 223 23.15 4.43 20.55
CA LEU A 223 22.17 4.96 21.48
C LEU A 223 22.33 4.34 22.89
N LYS A 224 22.46 3.00 22.95
CA LYS A 224 22.73 2.30 24.22
C LYS A 224 24.01 2.78 24.90
N SER A 225 25.05 3.10 24.15
CA SER A 225 26.30 3.62 24.73
C SER A 225 26.15 5.02 25.36
N LYS A 226 25.02 5.69 25.09
CA LYS A 226 24.61 6.99 25.64
C LYS A 226 23.47 6.87 26.66
N ASP A 227 23.19 5.66 27.14
CA ASP A 227 22.09 5.31 28.05
C ASP A 227 20.68 5.56 27.48
N ILE A 228 20.53 5.75 26.17
CA ILE A 228 19.23 5.85 25.49
C ILE A 228 18.75 4.44 25.11
N ASN A 229 17.67 4.00 25.74
CA ASN A 229 17.12 2.66 25.55
C ASN A 229 15.81 2.73 24.79
N LEU A 230 15.69 1.94 23.71
CA LEU A 230 14.50 1.82 22.89
C LEU A 230 13.82 0.47 23.17
N GLU A 231 12.50 0.43 22.97
CA GLU A 231 11.68 -0.78 23.10
C GLU A 231 11.17 -1.29 21.76
N LEU A 232 11.06 -0.38 20.75
CA LEU A 232 10.45 -0.62 19.47
C LEU A 232 11.44 -0.42 18.31
N ILE A 233 11.37 -1.32 17.34
CA ILE A 233 11.95 -1.12 16.00
C ILE A 233 10.82 -1.29 14.98
N ASP A 234 10.43 -0.19 14.35
CA ASP A 234 9.55 -0.22 13.20
C ASP A 234 10.41 -0.33 11.93
N MET A 235 10.27 -1.44 11.23
CA MET A 235 11.11 -1.77 10.07
C MET A 235 10.48 -1.34 8.76
N GLY A 236 9.34 -0.64 8.82
CA GLY A 236 8.60 -0.26 7.64
C GLY A 236 8.13 -1.44 6.80
N GLY A 237 7.92 -1.19 5.53
CA GLY A 237 7.52 -2.21 4.56
C GLY A 237 8.40 -2.18 3.31
N GLY A 238 7.75 -2.31 2.15
CA GLY A 238 8.43 -2.13 0.87
C GLY A 238 8.54 -3.38 0.02
N LEU A 239 8.26 -4.57 0.56
CA LEU A 239 8.31 -5.81 -0.21
C LEU A 239 7.46 -5.72 -1.48
N GLY A 240 8.11 -5.95 -2.62
CA GLY A 240 7.51 -5.94 -3.95
C GLY A 240 6.62 -7.14 -4.22
N ILE A 241 5.85 -7.05 -5.30
CA ILE A 241 5.08 -8.16 -5.87
C ILE A 241 5.46 -8.36 -7.34
N ASN A 242 5.17 -9.53 -7.85
CA ASN A 242 5.39 -9.86 -9.25
C ASN A 242 4.27 -9.24 -10.11
N TYR A 243 4.61 -8.21 -10.86
CA TYR A 243 3.71 -7.63 -11.87
C TYR A 243 3.90 -8.29 -13.24
N GLU A 244 5.13 -8.38 -13.72
CA GLU A 244 5.50 -8.93 -15.03
C GLU A 244 6.34 -10.21 -14.88
N LYS A 245 7.43 -10.14 -14.12
CA LYS A 245 8.41 -11.21 -13.94
C LYS A 245 8.33 -11.78 -12.53
N ASN A 246 8.61 -13.07 -12.37
CA ASN A 246 8.65 -13.74 -11.07
C ASN A 246 10.03 -13.51 -10.41
N THR A 247 10.35 -12.24 -10.10
CA THR A 247 11.63 -11.82 -9.51
C THR A 247 11.53 -11.47 -8.03
N SER A 248 10.36 -11.01 -7.58
CA SER A 248 10.17 -10.62 -6.18
C SER A 248 10.19 -11.82 -5.23
N PRO A 249 10.83 -11.70 -4.06
CA PRO A 249 10.80 -12.73 -3.04
C PRO A 249 9.37 -13.07 -2.59
N THR A 250 9.15 -14.31 -2.21
CA THR A 250 7.90 -14.70 -1.56
C THR A 250 7.83 -14.13 -0.13
N MET A 251 6.62 -14.03 0.43
CA MET A 251 6.41 -13.63 1.83
C MET A 251 7.24 -14.50 2.80
N LYS A 252 7.30 -15.80 2.52
CA LYS A 252 8.09 -16.74 3.33
C LYS A 252 9.58 -16.44 3.27
N GLN A 253 10.14 -16.29 2.06
CA GLN A 253 11.57 -15.96 1.89
C GLN A 253 11.93 -14.62 2.56
N TYR A 254 11.05 -13.62 2.43
CA TYR A 254 11.21 -12.34 3.08
C TYR A 254 11.21 -12.49 4.62
N GLY A 255 10.19 -13.12 5.19
CA GLY A 255 10.11 -13.31 6.64
C GLY A 255 11.27 -14.12 7.23
N GLU A 256 11.73 -15.19 6.52
CA GLU A 256 12.90 -15.96 6.93
C GLU A 256 14.19 -15.13 6.92
N ALA A 257 14.40 -14.32 5.88
CA ALA A 257 15.58 -13.43 5.77
C ALA A 257 15.60 -12.35 6.85
N ILE A 258 14.44 -11.70 7.10
CA ILE A 258 14.29 -10.70 8.16
C ILE A 258 14.54 -11.32 9.52
N ASN A 259 13.94 -12.47 9.83
CA ASN A 259 14.16 -13.17 11.11
C ASN A 259 15.63 -13.53 11.33
N LYS A 260 16.30 -14.00 10.27
CA LYS A 260 17.73 -14.29 10.34
C LYS A 260 18.56 -13.03 10.62
N ALA A 261 18.30 -11.93 9.90
CA ALA A 261 19.01 -10.67 10.10
C ALA A 261 18.78 -10.08 11.49
N ILE A 262 17.57 -10.15 12.04
CA ILE A 262 17.23 -9.76 13.40
C ILE A 262 18.08 -10.52 14.39
N LYS A 263 18.13 -11.87 14.28
CA LYS A 263 18.89 -12.73 15.17
C LYS A 263 20.40 -12.47 15.06
N ASP A 264 20.92 -12.38 13.86
CA ASP A 264 22.35 -12.16 13.61
C ASP A 264 22.84 -10.79 14.14
N ASN A 265 21.91 -9.83 14.35
CA ASN A 265 22.20 -8.50 14.89
C ASN A 265 21.72 -8.29 16.34
N GLU A 266 21.27 -9.34 17.04
CA GLU A 266 20.86 -9.33 18.47
C GLU A 266 19.66 -8.41 18.75
N LEU A 267 18.68 -8.34 17.82
CA LEU A 267 17.51 -7.48 17.91
C LEU A 267 16.24 -8.19 18.41
N ASP A 268 16.28 -9.48 18.73
CA ASP A 268 15.11 -10.28 19.15
C ASP A 268 14.45 -9.80 20.46
N SER A 269 15.14 -8.99 21.25
CA SER A 269 14.60 -8.47 22.52
C SER A 269 13.61 -7.32 22.34
N TYR A 270 13.60 -6.66 21.17
CA TYR A 270 12.75 -5.53 20.85
C TYR A 270 11.35 -5.94 20.40
N ASN A 271 10.38 -5.05 20.55
CA ASN A 271 9.14 -5.12 19.83
C ASN A 271 9.41 -4.74 18.37
N LEU A 272 8.99 -5.58 17.44
CA LEU A 272 9.28 -5.40 16.02
C LEU A 272 7.98 -5.22 15.23
N ILE A 273 7.97 -4.25 14.32
CA ILE A 273 6.84 -3.99 13.41
C ILE A 273 7.30 -4.14 11.96
N LEU A 274 6.47 -4.77 11.14
CA LEU A 274 6.54 -4.72 9.68
C LEU A 274 5.30 -4.01 9.15
N GLU A 275 5.49 -2.96 8.32
CA GLU A 275 4.42 -2.16 7.72
C GLU A 275 4.16 -2.61 6.28
N LEU A 276 3.47 -3.72 6.11
CA LEU A 276 3.22 -4.31 4.80
C LEU A 276 1.90 -3.83 4.21
N GLY A 277 1.93 -3.40 2.96
CA GLY A 277 0.74 -2.97 2.22
C GLY A 277 0.61 -3.72 0.90
N ARG A 278 1.43 -3.32 -0.09
CA ARG A 278 1.40 -3.89 -1.45
C ARG A 278 1.47 -5.42 -1.47
N SER A 279 2.37 -6.01 -0.74
CA SER A 279 2.60 -7.45 -0.72
C SER A 279 1.40 -8.24 -0.17
N ILE A 280 0.54 -7.63 0.64
CA ILE A 280 -0.67 -8.27 1.18
C ILE A 280 -1.81 -8.20 0.16
N VAL A 281 -2.09 -7.03 -0.41
CA VAL A 281 -3.33 -6.84 -1.20
C VAL A 281 -3.10 -6.75 -2.71
N GLY A 282 -1.88 -6.46 -3.16
CA GLY A 282 -1.61 -6.13 -4.57
C GLY A 282 -2.08 -7.18 -5.56
N ASN A 283 -1.66 -8.44 -5.37
CA ASN A 283 -2.01 -9.55 -6.26
C ASN A 283 -3.44 -10.07 -6.05
N ALA A 284 -4.14 -9.60 -5.03
CA ALA A 284 -5.50 -10.01 -4.71
C ALA A 284 -6.56 -9.18 -5.45
N GLY A 285 -6.18 -8.07 -6.08
CA GLY A 285 -7.12 -7.16 -6.75
C GLY A 285 -7.01 -7.18 -8.27
N TYR A 286 -8.16 -6.96 -8.90
CA TYR A 286 -8.36 -6.95 -10.33
C TYR A 286 -9.21 -5.74 -10.72
N LEU A 287 -8.91 -5.14 -11.88
CA LEU A 287 -9.78 -4.16 -12.52
C LEU A 287 -10.40 -4.81 -13.77
N ILE A 288 -11.71 -4.98 -13.76
CA ILE A 288 -12.48 -5.51 -14.89
C ILE A 288 -12.93 -4.33 -15.72
N THR A 289 -12.73 -4.40 -17.03
CA THR A 289 -13.04 -3.33 -17.99
C THR A 289 -13.57 -3.92 -19.28
N LYS A 290 -14.36 -3.14 -20.02
CA LYS A 290 -14.94 -3.54 -21.30
C LYS A 290 -14.26 -2.79 -22.45
N VAL A 291 -14.05 -3.48 -23.57
CA VAL A 291 -13.59 -2.88 -24.83
C VAL A 291 -14.73 -2.10 -25.48
N GLU A 292 -14.59 -0.79 -25.55
CA GLU A 292 -15.55 0.06 -26.25
C GLU A 292 -15.28 0.10 -27.75
N TYR A 293 -14.02 0.26 -28.15
CA TYR A 293 -13.63 0.35 -29.56
C TYR A 293 -12.25 -0.26 -29.80
N ILE A 294 -12.04 -0.72 -31.06
CA ILE A 294 -10.71 -1.04 -31.56
C ILE A 294 -10.41 -0.08 -32.71
N LYS A 295 -9.40 0.77 -32.53
CA LYS A 295 -8.89 1.64 -33.56
C LYS A 295 -7.65 1.00 -34.17
N LYS A 296 -7.77 0.58 -35.46
CA LYS A 296 -6.67 0.05 -36.27
C LYS A 296 -6.10 1.19 -37.10
N ASP A 297 -4.82 1.44 -37.00
CA ASP A 297 -4.10 2.44 -37.76
C ASP A 297 -2.84 1.79 -38.38
N SER A 298 -2.26 2.44 -39.40
CA SER A 298 -1.08 1.96 -40.10
C SER A 298 0.16 1.86 -39.19
N GLU A 299 0.25 2.72 -38.18
CA GLU A 299 1.39 2.77 -37.31
C GLU A 299 1.16 2.00 -35.99
N LYS A 300 -0.05 2.08 -35.42
CA LYS A 300 -0.36 1.50 -34.12
C LYS A 300 -1.83 1.18 -33.93
N ASN A 301 -2.12 0.04 -33.29
CA ASN A 301 -3.49 -0.30 -32.94
C ASN A 301 -3.77 0.14 -31.48
N TYR A 302 -5.01 0.58 -31.24
CA TYR A 302 -5.50 0.95 -29.92
C TYR A 302 -6.73 0.13 -29.55
N VAL A 303 -6.71 -0.45 -28.35
CA VAL A 303 -7.87 -1.07 -27.71
C VAL A 303 -8.37 -0.09 -26.66
N ILE A 304 -9.46 0.59 -26.97
CA ILE A 304 -10.07 1.63 -26.12
C ILE A 304 -11.04 0.95 -25.18
N VAL A 305 -10.84 1.12 -23.88
CA VAL A 305 -11.66 0.51 -22.84
C VAL A 305 -12.36 1.57 -21.98
N ASP A 306 -13.35 1.15 -21.18
CA ASP A 306 -14.11 2.06 -20.31
C ASP A 306 -13.39 2.43 -19.00
N ALA A 307 -12.35 1.69 -18.58
CA ALA A 307 -11.43 2.09 -17.52
C ALA A 307 -10.33 3.01 -18.07
N GLY A 308 -9.80 3.92 -17.24
CA GLY A 308 -8.72 4.83 -17.62
C GLY A 308 -7.73 5.09 -16.48
N MET A 309 -6.82 6.05 -16.72
CA MET A 309 -5.87 6.50 -15.71
C MET A 309 -6.56 7.08 -14.46
N ASP A 310 -7.79 7.51 -14.55
CA ASP A 310 -8.64 7.93 -13.45
C ASP A 310 -8.95 6.77 -12.48
N ASN A 311 -8.93 5.53 -12.98
CA ASN A 311 -9.12 4.32 -12.15
C ASN A 311 -7.79 3.67 -11.78
N LEU A 312 -6.82 3.60 -12.70
CA LEU A 312 -5.52 2.98 -12.51
C LEU A 312 -4.41 3.90 -13.04
N ILE A 313 -3.96 4.83 -12.19
CA ILE A 313 -2.94 5.85 -12.55
C ILE A 313 -1.54 5.26 -12.72
N ARG A 314 -1.25 4.10 -12.15
CA ARG A 314 0.10 3.54 -12.03
C ARG A 314 0.85 3.36 -13.36
N PRO A 315 0.24 2.89 -14.46
CA PRO A 315 0.92 2.86 -15.75
C PRO A 315 1.35 4.25 -16.24
N ALA A 316 0.48 5.25 -16.13
CA ALA A 316 0.78 6.63 -16.53
C ALA A 316 1.83 7.29 -15.63
N LEU A 317 1.76 7.10 -14.30
CA LEU A 317 2.60 7.79 -13.32
C LEU A 317 3.98 7.15 -13.15
N TYR A 318 4.05 5.83 -13.18
CA TYR A 318 5.28 5.07 -12.87
C TYR A 318 5.79 4.22 -14.03
N GLY A 319 5.13 4.25 -15.20
CA GLY A 319 5.39 3.26 -16.25
C GLY A 319 5.11 1.82 -15.81
N ALA A 320 4.26 1.65 -14.79
CA ALA A 320 4.04 0.35 -14.17
C ALA A 320 3.37 -0.62 -15.14
N TRP A 321 3.92 -1.83 -15.19
CA TRP A 321 3.33 -2.91 -15.98
C TRP A 321 2.24 -3.63 -15.16
N HIS A 322 1.13 -3.99 -15.82
CA HIS A 322 0.09 -4.86 -15.29
C HIS A 322 -0.25 -5.92 -16.34
N ASN A 323 -0.47 -7.16 -15.92
CA ASN A 323 -0.95 -8.18 -16.83
C ASN A 323 -2.40 -7.90 -17.24
N ILE A 324 -2.66 -7.91 -18.55
CA ILE A 324 -3.99 -7.68 -19.15
C ILE A 324 -4.40 -8.94 -19.86
N VAL A 325 -5.56 -9.49 -19.51
CA VAL A 325 -6.08 -10.75 -20.04
C VAL A 325 -7.45 -10.49 -20.66
N CYS A 326 -7.67 -10.90 -21.91
CA CYS A 326 -8.99 -10.99 -22.50
C CYS A 326 -9.67 -12.29 -22.04
N ILE A 327 -10.87 -12.18 -21.45
CA ILE A 327 -11.57 -13.37 -20.93
C ILE A 327 -12.29 -14.19 -22.02
N ASN A 328 -12.54 -13.57 -23.16
CA ASN A 328 -13.20 -14.25 -24.27
C ASN A 328 -12.15 -15.05 -25.03
N THR A 329 -12.29 -16.36 -25.06
CA THR A 329 -11.45 -17.26 -25.85
C THR A 329 -11.92 -17.26 -27.29
N ASN A 330 -11.66 -16.16 -27.99
CA ASN A 330 -11.94 -16.09 -29.44
C ASN A 330 -10.72 -16.61 -30.19
N ASN A 331 -10.94 -17.32 -31.29
CA ASN A 331 -9.89 -17.65 -32.26
C ASN A 331 -9.52 -16.46 -33.17
N GLU A 332 -9.64 -15.26 -32.63
CA GLU A 332 -9.26 -14.03 -33.33
C GLU A 332 -7.74 -13.93 -33.45
N GLU A 333 -7.26 -13.40 -34.52
CA GLU A 333 -5.83 -13.11 -34.69
C GLU A 333 -5.37 -12.12 -33.64
N LYS A 334 -4.22 -12.39 -33.02
CA LYS A 334 -3.61 -11.47 -32.06
C LYS A 334 -3.17 -10.19 -32.78
N ILE A 335 -3.47 -9.06 -32.17
CA ILE A 335 -2.99 -7.75 -32.60
C ILE A 335 -2.01 -7.19 -31.56
N LEU A 336 -0.93 -6.55 -32.01
CA LEU A 336 -0.07 -5.72 -31.17
C LEU A 336 -0.77 -4.36 -31.00
N CYS A 337 -1.06 -3.97 -29.75
CA CYS A 337 -1.85 -2.79 -29.45
C CYS A 337 -1.49 -2.14 -28.13
N ASP A 338 -1.85 -0.86 -27.98
CA ASP A 338 -1.95 -0.23 -26.67
C ASP A 338 -3.39 -0.35 -26.15
N VAL A 339 -3.51 -0.70 -24.85
CA VAL A 339 -4.78 -0.63 -24.14
C VAL A 339 -4.87 0.74 -23.48
N VAL A 340 -5.86 1.54 -23.92
CA VAL A 340 -6.00 2.95 -23.56
C VAL A 340 -7.39 3.22 -22.99
N GLY A 341 -7.49 4.23 -22.11
CA GLY A 341 -8.75 4.64 -21.51
C GLY A 341 -9.45 5.77 -22.27
N PRO A 342 -10.57 6.27 -21.71
CA PRO A 342 -11.38 7.34 -22.28
C PRO A 342 -11.02 8.74 -21.78
N VAL A 343 -9.99 8.89 -20.95
CA VAL A 343 -9.57 10.19 -20.42
C VAL A 343 -8.92 11.01 -21.53
N CYS A 344 -9.24 12.29 -21.59
CA CYS A 344 -8.77 13.19 -22.64
C CYS A 344 -7.32 13.63 -22.42
N GLU A 345 -6.40 12.63 -22.34
CA GLU A 345 -4.97 12.82 -22.12
C GLU A 345 -4.13 11.74 -22.81
N CYS A 346 -2.98 12.13 -23.40
CA CYS A 346 -2.10 11.19 -24.10
C CYS A 346 -1.44 10.15 -23.17
N SER A 347 -1.39 10.43 -21.87
CA SER A 347 -0.89 9.51 -20.85
C SER A 347 -1.91 8.48 -20.38
N ASP A 348 -3.15 8.51 -20.90
CA ASP A 348 -4.20 7.56 -20.52
C ASP A 348 -4.02 6.21 -21.20
N PHE A 349 -3.03 5.48 -20.76
CA PHE A 349 -2.81 4.09 -21.14
C PHE A 349 -2.76 3.18 -19.92
N LEU A 350 -3.32 1.98 -20.09
CA LEU A 350 -3.32 0.92 -19.07
C LEU A 350 -2.27 -0.16 -19.39
N GLY A 351 -1.86 -0.25 -20.66
CA GLY A 351 -0.78 -1.12 -21.07
C GLY A 351 -0.34 -0.83 -22.50
N LYS A 352 0.96 -0.70 -22.73
CA LYS A 352 1.58 -0.51 -24.03
C LYS A 352 2.09 -1.82 -24.61
N ASP A 353 2.09 -1.92 -25.95
CA ASP A 353 2.70 -3.01 -26.71
C ASP A 353 2.18 -4.40 -26.26
N ARG A 354 0.85 -4.55 -26.18
CA ARG A 354 0.19 -5.79 -25.74
C ARG A 354 -0.21 -6.63 -26.96
N GLU A 355 0.10 -7.92 -26.91
CA GLU A 355 -0.42 -8.90 -27.89
C GLU A 355 -1.73 -9.47 -27.36
N LEU A 356 -2.85 -9.05 -27.93
CA LEU A 356 -4.18 -9.45 -27.51
C LEU A 356 -5.00 -9.98 -28.68
N SER A 357 -5.73 -11.08 -28.45
CA SER A 357 -6.84 -11.54 -29.28
C SER A 357 -8.11 -10.94 -28.70
N VAL A 358 -8.65 -9.88 -29.34
CA VAL A 358 -9.67 -9.03 -28.74
C VAL A 358 -10.56 -8.41 -29.82
N LYS A 359 -11.84 -8.24 -29.51
CA LYS A 359 -12.83 -7.51 -30.31
C LYS A 359 -13.64 -6.55 -29.44
N GLN A 360 -14.44 -5.71 -30.10
CA GLN A 360 -15.40 -4.82 -29.44
C GLN A 360 -16.34 -5.62 -28.54
N ASP A 361 -16.72 -5.03 -27.39
CA ASP A 361 -17.54 -5.61 -26.35
C ASP A 361 -16.88 -6.75 -25.53
N ASP A 362 -15.64 -7.12 -25.83
CA ASP A 362 -14.89 -8.07 -25.00
C ASP A 362 -14.56 -7.49 -23.63
N ILE A 363 -14.50 -8.38 -22.64
CA ILE A 363 -14.11 -8.03 -21.28
C ILE A 363 -12.61 -8.30 -21.09
N LEU A 364 -11.90 -7.31 -20.56
CA LEU A 364 -10.51 -7.43 -20.14
C LEU A 364 -10.41 -7.42 -18.61
N VAL A 365 -9.41 -8.12 -18.12
CA VAL A 365 -9.03 -8.12 -16.69
C VAL A 365 -7.61 -7.59 -16.57
N ILE A 366 -7.46 -6.52 -15.83
CA ILE A 366 -6.15 -5.98 -15.45
C ILE A 366 -5.81 -6.53 -14.05
N CYS A 367 -4.73 -7.30 -13.99
CA CYS A 367 -4.31 -8.02 -12.79
C CYS A 367 -3.48 -7.14 -11.84
N SER A 368 -3.33 -7.59 -10.59
CA SER A 368 -2.49 -6.95 -9.55
C SER A 368 -2.89 -5.50 -9.25
N CYS A 369 -4.20 -5.22 -9.27
CA CYS A 369 -4.80 -3.92 -8.99
C CYS A 369 -5.27 -3.76 -7.52
N GLY A 370 -4.83 -4.63 -6.59
CA GLY A 370 -5.26 -4.57 -5.20
C GLY A 370 -4.63 -3.45 -4.38
N ALA A 371 -3.46 -2.96 -4.79
CA ALA A 371 -2.72 -1.89 -4.10
C ALA A 371 -2.48 -0.69 -5.02
N TYR A 372 -2.67 0.50 -4.46
CA TYR A 372 -2.41 1.78 -5.16
C TYR A 372 -3.15 1.91 -6.51
N ALA A 373 -4.37 1.34 -6.57
CA ALA A 373 -5.31 1.48 -7.67
C ALA A 373 -6.53 2.26 -7.19
N SER A 374 -7.52 1.63 -6.55
CA SER A 374 -8.70 2.35 -6.04
C SER A 374 -8.34 3.46 -5.04
N SER A 375 -7.30 3.28 -4.22
CA SER A 375 -6.81 4.30 -3.29
C SER A 375 -6.19 5.53 -3.97
N MET A 376 -5.75 5.43 -5.22
CA MET A 376 -5.23 6.53 -6.03
C MET A 376 -6.19 6.96 -7.14
N ALA A 377 -7.37 6.36 -7.24
CA ALA A 377 -8.37 6.71 -8.22
C ALA A 377 -8.90 8.14 -8.01
N SER A 378 -9.19 8.82 -9.09
CA SER A 378 -9.65 10.20 -9.11
C SER A 378 -10.94 10.37 -9.91
N ASN A 379 -11.52 11.57 -9.86
CA ASN A 379 -12.66 11.95 -10.68
C ASN A 379 -12.22 12.81 -11.89
N TYR A 380 -11.00 12.59 -12.39
CA TYR A 380 -10.51 13.33 -13.54
C TYR A 380 -11.45 13.19 -14.75
N ASN A 381 -11.63 14.26 -15.52
CA ASN A 381 -12.67 14.45 -16.56
C ASN A 381 -14.11 14.24 -16.03
N SER A 382 -14.38 14.51 -14.75
CA SER A 382 -15.69 14.32 -14.09
C SER A 382 -16.24 12.89 -14.26
N ARG A 383 -15.36 11.89 -14.15
CA ARG A 383 -15.74 10.48 -14.25
C ARG A 383 -15.97 9.90 -12.85
N PRO A 384 -17.12 9.21 -12.64
CA PRO A 384 -17.42 8.55 -11.37
C PRO A 384 -16.45 7.40 -11.07
N LYS A 385 -16.08 7.24 -9.82
CA LYS A 385 -15.31 6.07 -9.37
C LYS A 385 -16.13 4.80 -9.51
N PRO A 386 -15.51 3.69 -9.95
CA PRO A 386 -16.19 2.42 -10.13
C PRO A 386 -16.57 1.76 -8.81
N PRO A 387 -17.50 0.78 -8.82
CA PRO A 387 -17.81 -0.01 -7.64
C PRO A 387 -16.66 -0.93 -7.27
N GLU A 388 -16.60 -1.31 -5.99
CA GLU A 388 -15.64 -2.28 -5.47
C GLU A 388 -16.38 -3.50 -4.92
N ILE A 389 -15.89 -4.69 -5.28
CA ILE A 389 -16.47 -5.99 -4.95
C ILE A 389 -15.41 -6.85 -4.25
N ILE A 390 -15.79 -7.57 -3.22
CA ILE A 390 -14.96 -8.63 -2.64
C ILE A 390 -15.59 -9.99 -2.89
N ILE A 391 -14.77 -10.97 -3.25
CA ILE A 391 -15.22 -12.36 -3.34
C ILE A 391 -14.86 -13.06 -2.04
N ARG A 392 -15.91 -13.56 -1.35
CA ARG A 392 -15.84 -14.27 -0.09
C ARG A 392 -16.59 -15.59 -0.21
N ASN A 393 -15.90 -16.72 0.01
CA ASN A 393 -16.51 -18.05 -0.03
C ASN A 393 -17.27 -18.34 -1.34
N GLY A 394 -16.77 -17.87 -2.48
CA GLY A 394 -17.42 -18.05 -3.78
C GLY A 394 -18.60 -17.09 -4.05
N GLU A 395 -18.84 -16.11 -3.19
CA GLU A 395 -19.88 -15.10 -3.38
C GLU A 395 -19.30 -13.72 -3.64
N ALA A 396 -19.84 -13.01 -4.61
CA ALA A 396 -19.48 -11.63 -4.94
C ALA A 396 -20.32 -10.64 -4.12
N ILE A 397 -19.64 -9.90 -3.24
CA ILE A 397 -20.25 -8.94 -2.30
C ILE A 397 -19.81 -7.53 -2.67
N LEU A 398 -20.76 -6.64 -2.90
CA LEU A 398 -20.52 -5.21 -3.12
C LEU A 398 -20.03 -4.56 -1.81
N ILE A 399 -18.84 -3.97 -1.82
CA ILE A 399 -18.22 -3.32 -0.66
C ILE A 399 -18.11 -1.80 -0.80
N SER A 400 -18.18 -1.29 -2.05
CA SER A 400 -18.30 0.14 -2.34
C SER A 400 -19.19 0.31 -3.56
N LYS A 401 -20.17 1.21 -3.47
CA LYS A 401 -21.06 1.55 -4.59
C LYS A 401 -20.28 2.37 -5.63
N LYS A 402 -20.69 2.27 -6.90
CA LYS A 402 -20.30 3.22 -7.92
C LYS A 402 -20.77 4.62 -7.52
N GLU A 403 -19.93 5.64 -7.75
CA GLU A 403 -20.36 7.03 -7.60
C GLU A 403 -21.42 7.37 -8.65
N GLU A 404 -22.43 8.11 -8.25
CA GLU A 404 -23.38 8.75 -9.15
C GLU A 404 -22.80 10.09 -9.66
N ILE A 405 -23.21 10.53 -10.86
CA ILE A 405 -22.75 11.83 -11.40
C ILE A 405 -23.05 12.98 -10.43
N SER A 406 -24.17 12.91 -9.73
CA SER A 406 -24.54 13.92 -8.70
C SER A 406 -23.58 13.99 -7.53
N ASP A 407 -22.89 12.91 -7.18
CA ASP A 407 -21.89 12.89 -6.10
C ASP A 407 -20.71 13.81 -6.42
N LEU A 408 -20.36 13.94 -7.72
CA LEU A 408 -19.18 14.69 -8.18
C LEU A 408 -19.28 16.19 -7.87
N TYR A 409 -20.49 16.73 -7.84
CA TYR A 409 -20.74 18.16 -7.58
C TYR A 409 -21.64 18.42 -6.35
N SER A 410 -21.89 17.40 -5.55
CA SER A 410 -22.77 17.52 -4.36
C SER A 410 -22.30 18.51 -3.30
N ARG A 411 -21.03 18.95 -3.35
CA ARG A 411 -20.44 19.92 -2.45
C ARG A 411 -20.27 21.30 -3.08
N GLU A 412 -20.61 21.46 -4.37
CA GLU A 412 -20.45 22.71 -5.08
C GLU A 412 -21.60 23.67 -4.79
N ILE A 413 -21.29 24.96 -4.74
CA ILE A 413 -22.26 26.05 -4.53
C ILE A 413 -22.27 26.88 -5.82
N ILE A 414 -23.45 27.02 -6.42
CA ILE A 414 -23.67 27.91 -7.58
C ILE A 414 -23.85 29.31 -7.03
N ILE A 415 -23.04 30.27 -7.52
CA ILE A 415 -23.07 31.69 -7.10
C ILE A 415 -23.87 32.49 -8.13
#